data_7c669a7c1515d3e78f5fff310f4c1c69
#
_entry.id   7c669a7c1515d3e78f5fff310f4c1c69
#
_cell.length_a   1.000
_cell.length_b   1.000
_cell.length_c   1.000
_cell.angle_alpha   90.00
_cell.angle_beta   90.00
_cell.angle_gamma   90.00
#
_symmetry.space_group_name_H-M   'P 1'
#
loop_
_entity.id
_entity.type
_entity.pdbx_description
1 polymer ?
#
loop_
_entity_poly.entity_id
_entity_poly.type
_entity_poly.pdbx_seq_one_letter_code
_entity_poly.pdbx_strand_id
1 'polypeptide(L)'
;MLKIQVLGPGCANCQKLELLTRQAVAGLGVEAEVEKVTDMREIMARGVMATPGLAVNDKLVSTGRVPSASEVMTLIADVLAEESAGA
;
A
#
# COMPACT_ATOMS: atom_id res chain seq x y z
N MET A 1 2.88 -11.33 9.82
CA MET A 1 1.77 -10.45 9.41
C MET A 1 2.25 -9.45 8.39
N LEU A 2 1.49 -9.24 7.33
CA LEU A 2 1.80 -8.30 6.27
C LEU A 2 1.52 -6.87 6.75
N LYS A 3 2.44 -5.95 6.53
CA LYS A 3 2.25 -4.55 6.88
C LYS A 3 2.07 -3.73 5.60
N ILE A 4 0.92 -3.09 5.49
CA ILE A 4 0.58 -2.27 4.31
C ILE A 4 0.37 -0.83 4.78
N GLN A 5 0.99 0.11 4.09
CA GLN A 5 0.89 1.53 4.42
C GLN A 5 0.34 2.31 3.25
N VAL A 6 -0.67 3.13 3.53
CA VAL A 6 -1.23 4.09 2.56
C VAL A 6 -0.69 5.46 2.97
N LEU A 7 0.14 6.02 2.09
CA LEU A 7 0.86 7.27 2.37
C LEU A 7 0.18 8.43 1.66
N GLY A 8 -0.36 9.35 2.44
CA GLY A 8 -0.99 10.54 1.92
C GLY A 8 -1.66 11.36 3.00
N PRO A 9 -1.89 12.66 2.75
CA PRO A 9 -2.40 13.58 3.79
C PRO A 9 -3.90 13.44 4.08
N GLY A 10 -4.57 12.42 3.56
CA GLY A 10 -6.00 12.22 3.80
C GLY A 10 -6.89 12.76 2.70
N CYS A 11 -6.36 12.96 1.50
CA CYS A 11 -7.12 13.40 0.34
C CYS A 11 -8.14 12.33 -0.10
N ALA A 12 -9.07 12.71 -0.99
CA ALA A 12 -10.09 11.78 -1.49
C ALA A 12 -9.46 10.54 -2.13
N ASN A 13 -8.41 10.72 -2.91
CA ASN A 13 -7.70 9.60 -3.55
C ASN A 13 -6.99 8.73 -2.53
N CYS A 14 -6.47 9.33 -1.45
CA CYS A 14 -5.84 8.59 -0.34
C CYS A 14 -6.86 7.69 0.34
N GLN A 15 -8.05 8.21 0.61
CA GLN A 15 -9.14 7.43 1.20
C GLN A 15 -9.60 6.31 0.29
N LYS A 16 -9.69 6.58 -1.01
CA LYS A 16 -10.07 5.59 -2.01
C LYS A 16 -9.04 4.46 -2.07
N LEU A 17 -7.77 4.79 -2.05
CA LEU A 17 -6.70 3.78 -2.05
C LEU A 17 -6.76 2.93 -0.78
N GLU A 18 -7.03 3.53 0.36
CA GLU A 18 -7.19 2.78 1.61
C GLU A 18 -8.31 1.75 1.50
N LEU A 19 -9.47 2.17 0.98
CA LEU A 19 -10.61 1.28 0.80
C LEU A 19 -10.28 0.12 -0.14
N LEU A 20 -9.68 0.42 -1.28
CA LEU A 20 -9.28 -0.59 -2.26
C LEU A 20 -8.25 -1.56 -1.67
N THR A 21 -7.34 -1.06 -0.86
CA THR A 21 -6.32 -1.88 -0.20
C THR A 21 -6.96 -2.85 0.80
N ARG A 22 -7.90 -2.37 1.59
CA ARG A 22 -8.62 -3.24 2.53
C ARG A 22 -9.45 -4.30 1.82
N GLN A 23 -10.07 -3.95 0.69
CA GLN A 23 -10.80 -4.90 -0.14
C GLN A 23 -9.87 -5.95 -0.74
N ALA A 24 -8.70 -5.53 -1.20
CA ALA A 24 -7.71 -6.45 -1.77
C ALA A 24 -7.19 -7.45 -0.73
N VAL A 25 -6.91 -6.98 0.47
CA VAL A 25 -6.47 -7.83 1.59
C VAL A 25 -7.55 -8.87 1.91
N ALA A 26 -8.80 -8.45 1.98
CA ALA A 26 -9.92 -9.36 2.24
C ALA A 26 -10.08 -10.38 1.11
N GLY A 27 -9.91 -9.95 -0.14
CA GLY A 27 -10.01 -10.82 -1.30
C GLY A 27 -8.89 -11.86 -1.37
N LEU A 28 -7.70 -11.51 -0.91
CA LEU A 28 -6.55 -12.42 -0.86
C LEU A 28 -6.62 -13.38 0.33
N GLY A 29 -7.41 -13.05 1.34
CA GLY A 29 -7.51 -13.87 2.54
C GLY A 29 -6.24 -13.89 3.38
N VAL A 30 -5.42 -12.83 3.30
CA VAL A 30 -4.16 -12.74 4.05
C VAL A 30 -4.35 -11.92 5.32
N GLU A 31 -3.53 -12.22 6.33
CA GLU A 31 -3.48 -11.38 7.52
C GLU A 31 -2.59 -10.18 7.24
N ALA A 32 -3.17 -8.99 7.37
CA ALA A 32 -2.44 -7.76 7.09
C ALA A 32 -2.92 -6.64 8.01
N GLU A 33 -1.97 -5.77 8.34
CA GLU A 33 -2.26 -4.52 9.03
C GLU A 33 -2.22 -3.41 7.99
N VAL A 34 -3.31 -2.66 7.85
CA VAL A 34 -3.39 -1.53 6.93
C VAL A 34 -3.30 -0.25 7.76
N GLU A 35 -2.24 0.49 7.54
CA GLU A 35 -1.91 1.69 8.30
C GLU A 35 -1.92 2.91 7.38
N LYS A 36 -2.43 4.04 7.90
CA LYS A 36 -2.38 5.31 7.17
C LYS A 36 -1.20 6.13 7.67
N VAL A 37 -0.38 6.61 6.75
CA VAL A 37 0.72 7.52 7.04
C VAL A 37 0.34 8.88 6.46
N THR A 38 0.01 9.83 7.34
CA THR A 38 -0.52 11.13 6.92
C THR A 38 0.45 12.28 7.12
N ASP A 39 1.54 12.07 7.85
CA ASP A 39 2.57 13.09 8.08
C ASP A 39 3.40 13.26 6.81
N MET A 40 3.38 14.48 6.25
CA MET A 40 4.09 14.77 5.00
C MET A 40 5.60 14.58 5.12
N ARG A 41 6.18 14.84 6.27
CA ARG A 41 7.62 14.63 6.47
C ARG A 41 7.98 13.16 6.37
N GLU A 42 7.16 12.32 6.97
CA GLU A 42 7.35 10.87 6.93
C GLU A 42 7.13 10.33 5.53
N ILE A 43 6.10 10.82 4.84
CA ILE A 43 5.81 10.47 3.45
C ILE A 43 7.00 10.79 2.55
N MET A 44 7.53 12.01 2.67
CA MET A 44 8.68 12.44 1.88
C MET A 44 9.94 11.67 2.21
N ALA A 45 10.15 11.34 3.50
CA ALA A 45 11.30 10.56 3.94
C ALA A 45 11.30 9.16 3.33
N ARG A 46 10.14 8.63 2.95
CA ARG A 46 10.01 7.33 2.30
C ARG A 46 10.16 7.40 0.78
N GLY A 47 10.47 8.57 0.24
CA GLY A 47 10.67 8.76 -1.19
C GLY A 47 9.40 8.94 -2.00
N VAL A 48 8.28 9.25 -1.34
CA VAL A 48 7.00 9.48 -2.03
C VAL A 48 6.95 10.93 -2.49
N MET A 49 7.09 11.13 -3.79
CA MET A 49 7.07 12.47 -4.40
C MET A 49 5.66 12.89 -4.81
N ALA A 50 4.76 11.94 -5.01
CA ALA A 50 3.38 12.19 -5.40
C ALA A 50 2.45 11.27 -4.60
N THR A 51 1.40 11.83 -4.02
CA THR A 51 0.43 11.06 -3.22
C THR A 51 -0.81 10.73 -4.04
N PRO A 52 -1.51 9.63 -3.72
CA PRO A 52 -1.22 8.69 -2.66
C PRO A 52 -0.12 7.71 -3.02
N GLY A 53 0.55 7.17 -2.02
CA GLY A 53 1.52 6.11 -2.18
C GLY A 53 1.08 4.84 -1.48
N LEU A 54 1.54 3.70 -1.96
CA LEU A 54 1.26 2.40 -1.35
C LEU A 54 2.57 1.66 -1.08
N ALA A 55 2.77 1.25 0.16
CA ALA A 55 3.93 0.46 0.55
C ALA A 55 3.49 -0.85 1.19
N VAL A 56 4.18 -1.93 0.86
CA VAL A 56 3.93 -3.26 1.43
C VAL A 56 5.24 -3.75 2.03
N ASN A 57 5.23 -3.97 3.35
CA ASN A 57 6.41 -4.37 4.11
C ASN A 57 7.61 -3.46 3.85
N ASP A 58 7.37 -2.15 3.93
CA ASP A 58 8.35 -1.08 3.72
C ASP A 58 8.84 -0.95 2.26
N LYS A 59 8.26 -1.71 1.34
CA LYS A 59 8.58 -1.58 -0.08
C LYS A 59 7.52 -0.71 -0.76
N LEU A 60 7.95 0.40 -1.33
CA LEU A 60 7.06 1.31 -2.06
C LEU A 60 6.70 0.67 -3.41
N VAL A 61 5.42 0.36 -3.62
CA VAL A 61 4.95 -0.36 -4.81
C VAL A 61 4.14 0.50 -5.76
N SER A 62 3.63 1.64 -5.31
CA SER A 62 2.85 2.56 -6.15
C SER A 62 2.92 3.97 -5.60
N THR A 63 3.00 4.97 -6.48
CA THR A 63 2.96 6.39 -6.12
C THR A 63 2.20 7.18 -7.16
N GLY A 64 1.53 8.25 -6.69
CA GLY A 64 0.92 9.25 -7.56
C GLY A 64 -0.34 8.82 -8.29
N ARG A 65 -0.90 7.66 -7.97
CA ARG A 65 -2.13 7.18 -8.60
C ARG A 65 -2.89 6.23 -7.68
N VAL A 66 -4.15 6.00 -8.04
CA VAL A 66 -4.99 5.02 -7.36
C VAL A 66 -5.11 3.80 -8.26
N PRO A 67 -4.38 2.70 -7.99
CA PRO A 67 -4.52 1.49 -8.77
C PRO A 67 -5.89 0.84 -8.52
N SER A 68 -6.32 -0.02 -9.44
CA SER A 68 -7.56 -0.77 -9.26
C SER A 68 -7.40 -1.81 -8.15
N ALA A 69 -8.51 -2.32 -7.63
CA ALA A 69 -8.47 -3.37 -6.61
C ALA A 69 -7.66 -4.59 -7.10
N SER A 70 -7.84 -4.96 -8.35
CA SER A 70 -7.11 -6.06 -8.98
C SER A 70 -5.60 -5.80 -9.01
N GLU A 71 -5.20 -4.59 -9.36
CA GLU A 71 -3.78 -4.19 -9.34
C GLU A 71 -3.20 -4.24 -7.94
N VAL A 72 -3.95 -3.76 -6.95
CA VAL A 72 -3.49 -3.78 -5.55
C VAL A 72 -3.26 -5.23 -5.11
N MET A 73 -4.17 -6.14 -5.46
CA MET A 73 -4.01 -7.57 -5.16
C MET A 73 -2.73 -8.12 -5.78
N THR A 74 -2.46 -7.78 -7.03
CA THR A 74 -1.24 -8.21 -7.72
C THR A 74 0.02 -7.67 -7.05
N LEU A 75 0.01 -6.39 -6.69
CA LEU A 75 1.15 -5.76 -6.01
C LEU A 75 1.45 -6.43 -4.68
N ILE A 76 0.42 -6.73 -3.91
CA ILE A 76 0.56 -7.42 -2.62
C ILE A 76 1.07 -8.84 -2.84
N ALA A 77 0.50 -9.56 -3.80
CA ALA A 77 0.91 -10.93 -4.11
C ALA A 77 2.36 -11.00 -4.56
N ASP A 78 2.82 -10.03 -5.35
CA ASP A 78 4.21 -9.97 -5.81
C ASP A 78 5.19 -9.81 -4.65
N VAL A 79 4.85 -8.96 -3.67
CA VAL A 79 5.69 -8.78 -2.49
C VAL A 79 5.73 -10.06 -1.64
N LEU A 80 4.58 -10.72 -1.48
CA LEU A 80 4.51 -12.00 -0.76
C LEU A 80 5.37 -13.06 -1.45
N ALA A 81 5.33 -13.12 -2.78
CA ALA A 81 6.14 -14.07 -3.55
C ALA A 81 7.63 -13.78 -3.40
N GLU A 82 8.03 -12.50 -3.42
CA GLU A 82 9.42 -12.10 -3.22
C GLU A 82 9.93 -12.51 -1.84
N GLU A 83 9.13 -12.31 -0.80
CA GLU A 83 9.49 -12.68 0.57
C GLU A 83 9.62 -14.19 0.73
N SER A 84 8.70 -14.94 0.14
CA SER A 84 8.76 -16.40 0.17
C SER A 84 9.98 -16.94 -0.58
N ALA A 85 10.33 -16.31 -1.71
CA ALA A 85 11.49 -16.70 -2.50
C ALA A 85 12.81 -16.30 -1.81
N GLY A 86 12.80 -15.22 -1.03
CA GLY A 86 13.96 -14.73 -0.31
C GLY A 86 14.23 -15.45 1.00
N ALA A 87 13.31 -16.27 1.43
CA ALA A 87 13.47 -17.06 2.65
C ALA A 87 14.35 -18.32 2.42
#